data_17befe105b50075697c111db215fe7f5
#
_entry.id   17befe105b50075697c111db215fe7f5
#
_cell.length_a   1.000
_cell.length_b   1.000
_cell.length_c   1.000
_cell.angle_alpha   90.00
_cell.angle_beta   90.00
_cell.angle_gamma   90.00
#
_symmetry.space_group_name_H-M   'P 1'
#
loop_
_entity.id
_entity.type
_entity.pdbx_description
1 polymer ?
#
loop_
_entity_poly.entity_id
_entity_poly.type
_entity_poly.pdbx_seq_one_letter_code
_entity_poly.pdbx_strand_id
1 'polypeptide(L)'
;MEYNAARLRATILKMAYAGSTVHVACAFSIVELLAVLFREHLHYPNNDPNAVERDYLVLSKGHGVMAQYACMYERGWLTSDQIEGYFADGSDLKGLSDSRIPGLEVTSGSLGHGFSVGVGVAMGIKRLGADQKVYTIVGDGEMNEGPIWEGALVAAHHRLDNLMLIVDKNGFQAMGTTDDVLSLGDLAAKLASFGFDVVNADGHDELAIDSALRALWNNGSSQPKALIAHTIKGKGVSFMEADNRWHYTRLNEQTFAEALAELGQV
;
A
#
# COMPACT_ATOMS: atom_id res chain seq x y z
N MET A 1 16.68 9.79 4.59
CA MET A 1 15.24 9.97 4.90
C MET A 1 14.86 8.88 5.87
N GLU A 2 14.20 9.25 6.98
CA GLU A 2 13.97 8.29 8.06
C GLU A 2 12.69 7.47 7.92
N TYR A 3 11.70 7.96 7.18
CA TYR A 3 10.37 7.34 7.06
C TYR A 3 9.81 6.85 8.41
N ASN A 4 9.90 7.71 9.44
CA ASN A 4 9.41 7.38 10.78
C ASN A 4 7.88 7.20 10.77
N ALA A 5 7.41 6.05 11.23
CA ALA A 5 5.99 5.67 11.15
C ALA A 5 5.05 6.66 11.88
N ALA A 6 5.44 7.18 13.05
CA ALA A 6 4.63 8.17 13.78
C ALA A 6 4.53 9.49 13.01
N ARG A 7 5.64 9.96 12.42
CA ARG A 7 5.66 11.17 11.59
C ARG A 7 4.86 11.02 10.30
N LEU A 8 4.94 9.86 9.65
CA LEU A 8 4.12 9.57 8.47
C LEU A 8 2.62 9.57 8.81
N ARG A 9 2.23 8.95 9.94
CA ARG A 9 0.84 8.99 10.43
C ARG A 9 0.38 10.41 10.76
N ALA A 10 1.22 11.24 11.37
CA ALA A 10 0.89 12.64 11.61
C ALA A 10 0.65 13.43 10.31
N THR A 11 1.43 13.17 9.26
CA THR A 11 1.20 13.76 7.93
C THR A 11 -0.13 13.30 7.34
N ILE A 12 -0.48 12.02 7.48
CA ILE A 12 -1.78 11.49 7.06
C ILE A 12 -2.93 12.16 7.83
N LEU A 13 -2.80 12.34 9.16
CA LEU A 13 -3.81 13.03 9.98
C LEU A 13 -4.03 14.47 9.51
N LYS A 14 -2.94 15.20 9.23
CA LYS A 14 -3.02 16.58 8.73
C LYS A 14 -3.78 16.66 7.41
N MET A 15 -3.45 15.78 6.44
CA MET A 15 -4.19 15.68 5.18
C MET A 15 -5.66 15.35 5.39
N ALA A 16 -5.94 14.31 6.17
CA ALA A 16 -7.31 13.84 6.39
C ALA A 16 -8.18 14.90 7.10
N TYR A 17 -7.62 15.63 8.05
CA TYR A 17 -8.31 16.70 8.77
C TYR A 17 -8.55 17.91 7.86
N ALA A 18 -7.52 18.40 7.16
CA ALA A 18 -7.61 19.53 6.24
C ALA A 18 -8.63 19.27 5.12
N GLY A 19 -8.58 18.11 4.49
CA GLY A 19 -9.49 17.72 3.41
C GLY A 19 -10.86 17.21 3.89
N SER A 20 -11.08 17.08 5.21
CA SER A 20 -12.28 16.45 5.78
C SER A 20 -12.63 15.13 5.10
N THR A 21 -11.62 14.27 4.89
CA THR A 21 -11.74 13.01 4.14
C THR A 21 -11.87 11.79 5.07
N VAL A 22 -12.21 10.68 4.47
CA VAL A 22 -12.35 9.35 5.12
C VAL A 22 -11.14 8.47 4.81
N HIS A 23 -11.15 7.21 5.21
CA HIS A 23 -10.13 6.18 4.93
C HIS A 23 -8.79 6.35 5.70
N VAL A 24 -8.76 7.14 6.78
CA VAL A 24 -7.55 7.33 7.61
C VAL A 24 -7.01 5.98 8.11
N ALA A 25 -7.88 5.16 8.70
CA ALA A 25 -7.49 3.85 9.23
C ALA A 25 -6.97 2.89 8.14
N CYS A 26 -7.46 3.03 6.90
CA CYS A 26 -7.00 2.25 5.76
C CYS A 26 -5.60 2.67 5.27
N ALA A 27 -5.23 3.94 5.48
CA ALA A 27 -3.89 4.43 5.22
C ALA A 27 -2.91 4.03 6.34
N PHE A 28 -3.38 4.02 7.59
CA PHE A 28 -2.57 3.70 8.77
C PHE A 28 -2.05 2.26 8.79
N SER A 29 -2.83 1.30 8.27
CA SER A 29 -2.44 -0.11 8.25
C SER A 29 -1.18 -0.41 7.45
N ILE A 30 -0.85 0.42 6.44
CA ILE A 30 0.24 0.18 5.49
C ILE A 30 1.44 1.12 5.67
N VAL A 31 1.50 1.88 6.76
CA VAL A 31 2.55 2.89 6.96
C VAL A 31 3.93 2.25 7.04
N GLU A 32 4.13 1.22 7.86
CA GLU A 32 5.41 0.52 7.99
C GLU A 32 5.80 -0.19 6.68
N LEU A 33 4.82 -0.81 5.99
CA LEU A 33 5.06 -1.43 4.68
C LEU A 33 5.63 -0.42 3.68
N LEU A 34 4.98 0.74 3.55
CA LEU A 34 5.44 1.79 2.65
C LEU A 34 6.76 2.40 3.11
N ALA A 35 6.95 2.62 4.42
CA ALA A 35 8.21 3.13 4.97
C ALA A 35 9.39 2.23 4.58
N VAL A 36 9.26 0.91 4.76
CA VAL A 36 10.30 -0.07 4.39
C VAL A 36 10.51 -0.10 2.88
N LEU A 37 9.44 -0.12 2.09
CA LEU A 37 9.54 -0.11 0.62
C LEU A 37 10.29 1.14 0.12
N PHE A 38 9.91 2.33 0.56
CA PHE A 38 10.53 3.59 0.12
C PHE A 38 11.96 3.76 0.61
N ARG A 39 12.31 3.20 1.77
CA ARG A 39 13.63 3.31 2.35
C ARG A 39 14.62 2.29 1.78
N GLU A 40 14.21 1.02 1.60
CA GLU A 40 15.11 -0.10 1.38
C GLU A 40 14.93 -0.83 0.05
N HIS A 41 13.73 -0.80 -0.55
CA HIS A 41 13.40 -1.72 -1.65
C HIS A 41 13.11 -1.04 -2.98
N LEU A 42 12.53 0.17 -2.98
CA LEU A 42 12.20 0.86 -4.21
C LEU A 42 13.39 1.65 -4.77
N HIS A 43 13.83 1.25 -5.94
CA HIS A 43 14.90 1.94 -6.66
C HIS A 43 14.32 3.09 -7.51
N TYR A 44 14.77 4.31 -7.23
CA TYR A 44 14.45 5.51 -8.00
C TYR A 44 15.75 6.24 -8.34
N PRO A 45 16.30 6.05 -9.55
CA PRO A 45 17.54 6.71 -9.97
C PRO A 45 17.44 8.23 -9.80
N ASN A 46 18.47 8.84 -9.23
CA ASN A 46 18.54 10.29 -8.96
C ASN A 46 17.36 10.85 -8.17
N ASN A 47 16.64 10.01 -7.42
CA ASN A 47 15.41 10.37 -6.72
C ASN A 47 14.30 10.89 -7.65
N ASP A 48 14.31 10.49 -8.92
CA ASP A 48 13.34 10.93 -9.92
C ASP A 48 12.16 9.94 -10.02
N PRO A 49 10.91 10.37 -9.67
CA PRO A 49 9.73 9.53 -9.79
C PRO A 49 9.35 9.20 -11.24
N ASN A 50 9.96 9.86 -12.23
CA ASN A 50 9.71 9.63 -13.66
C ASN A 50 10.84 8.84 -14.35
N ALA A 51 11.91 8.47 -13.62
CA ALA A 51 13.02 7.72 -14.20
C ALA A 51 12.51 6.42 -14.86
N VAL A 52 13.00 6.13 -16.06
CA VAL A 52 12.56 4.95 -16.84
C VAL A 52 13.02 3.65 -16.16
N GLU A 53 14.18 3.69 -15.51
CA GLU A 53 14.80 2.55 -14.86
C GLU A 53 14.34 2.35 -13.40
N ARG A 54 13.33 3.11 -12.95
CA ARG A 54 12.81 2.97 -11.59
C ARG A 54 12.03 1.68 -11.39
N ASP A 55 11.90 1.26 -10.15
CA ASP A 55 10.90 0.28 -9.75
C ASP A 55 9.48 0.89 -9.75
N TYR A 56 8.49 0.04 -9.74
CA TYR A 56 7.07 0.42 -9.82
C TYR A 56 6.32 0.03 -8.57
N LEU A 57 5.60 0.97 -7.98
CA LEU A 57 4.71 0.73 -6.84
C LEU A 57 3.26 1.02 -7.22
N VAL A 58 2.46 -0.03 -7.29
CA VAL A 58 1.02 0.05 -7.56
C VAL A 58 0.25 -0.10 -6.25
N LEU A 59 -0.37 0.96 -5.77
CA LEU A 59 -1.30 0.89 -4.65
C LEU A 59 -2.70 0.56 -5.17
N SER A 60 -3.04 -0.73 -5.24
CA SER A 60 -4.31 -1.23 -5.77
C SER A 60 -5.47 -0.82 -4.86
N LYS A 61 -5.31 -0.90 -3.52
CA LYS A 61 -6.21 -0.30 -2.53
C LYS A 61 -6.06 1.23 -2.50
N GLY A 62 -6.45 1.91 -3.57
CA GLY A 62 -6.18 3.33 -3.79
C GLY A 62 -6.70 4.27 -2.71
N HIS A 63 -7.68 3.84 -1.91
CA HIS A 63 -8.18 4.58 -0.75
C HIS A 63 -7.16 4.68 0.42
N GLY A 64 -6.04 3.95 0.36
CA GLY A 64 -4.90 4.11 1.26
C GLY A 64 -3.86 5.15 0.82
N VAL A 65 -4.11 5.91 -0.25
CA VAL A 65 -3.14 6.78 -0.92
C VAL A 65 -2.50 7.84 -0.03
N MET A 66 -3.16 8.30 1.03
CA MET A 66 -2.57 9.25 1.98
C MET A 66 -1.26 8.74 2.59
N ALA A 67 -1.13 7.42 2.78
CA ALA A 67 0.13 6.83 3.25
C ALA A 67 1.23 6.92 2.20
N GLN A 68 0.90 6.73 0.92
CA GLN A 68 1.87 6.91 -0.17
C GLN A 68 2.24 8.38 -0.34
N TYR A 69 1.28 9.32 -0.26
CA TYR A 69 1.58 10.77 -0.26
C TYR A 69 2.51 11.18 0.89
N ALA A 70 2.30 10.64 2.10
CA ALA A 70 3.19 10.92 3.23
C ALA A 70 4.63 10.47 2.96
N CYS A 71 4.82 9.30 2.33
CA CYS A 71 6.14 8.82 1.90
C CYS A 71 6.73 9.67 0.77
N MET A 72 5.92 10.09 -0.18
CA MET A 72 6.34 10.98 -1.29
C MET A 72 6.76 12.37 -0.78
N TYR A 73 6.05 12.90 0.22
CA TYR A 73 6.42 14.13 0.90
C TYR A 73 7.75 14.00 1.64
N GLU A 74 7.94 12.93 2.41
CA GLU A 74 9.21 12.63 3.07
C GLU A 74 10.37 12.49 2.07
N ARG A 75 10.08 12.01 0.87
CA ARG A 75 11.05 11.85 -0.22
C ARG A 75 11.36 13.18 -0.95
N GLY A 76 10.57 14.22 -0.70
CA GLY A 76 10.71 15.53 -1.33
C GLY A 76 10.07 15.63 -2.72
N TRP A 77 9.17 14.68 -3.07
CA TRP A 77 8.41 14.75 -4.33
C TRP A 77 7.15 15.60 -4.23
N LEU A 78 6.64 15.80 -3.00
CA LEU A 78 5.52 16.68 -2.71
C LEU A 78 5.97 17.82 -1.81
N THR A 79 5.34 18.98 -1.91
CA THR A 79 5.60 20.17 -1.08
C THR A 79 4.64 20.22 0.12
N SER A 80 4.99 21.05 1.13
CA SER A 80 4.09 21.32 2.25
C SER A 80 2.76 21.88 1.80
N ASP A 81 2.77 22.81 0.82
CA ASP A 81 1.55 23.43 0.29
C ASP A 81 0.62 22.39 -0.36
N GLN A 82 1.18 21.38 -1.04
CA GLN A 82 0.39 20.28 -1.61
C GLN A 82 -0.24 19.41 -0.53
N ILE A 83 0.49 19.11 0.55
CA ILE A 83 -0.02 18.33 1.70
C ILE A 83 -1.12 19.12 2.43
N GLU A 84 -0.91 20.41 2.69
CA GLU A 84 -1.89 21.28 3.34
C GLU A 84 -3.12 21.54 2.47
N GLY A 85 -2.92 21.60 1.15
CA GLY A 85 -3.99 21.72 0.16
C GLY A 85 -4.63 20.38 -0.25
N TYR A 86 -4.35 19.29 0.45
CA TYR A 86 -4.95 17.99 0.13
C TYR A 86 -6.47 18.07 0.06
N PHE A 87 -7.05 17.53 -1.02
CA PHE A 87 -8.48 17.46 -1.28
C PHE A 87 -9.21 18.82 -1.41
N ALA A 88 -8.49 19.94 -1.43
CA ALA A 88 -9.07 21.26 -1.71
C ALA A 88 -9.50 21.37 -3.19
N ASP A 89 -10.36 22.34 -3.48
CA ASP A 89 -10.77 22.63 -4.85
C ASP A 89 -9.54 23.01 -5.69
N GLY A 90 -9.34 22.34 -6.83
CA GLY A 90 -8.20 22.51 -7.71
C GLY A 90 -6.93 21.76 -7.29
N SER A 91 -6.92 21.07 -6.14
CA SER A 91 -5.80 20.23 -5.73
C SER A 91 -5.65 19.00 -6.63
N ASP A 92 -4.39 18.63 -6.92
CA ASP A 92 -4.08 17.37 -7.58
C ASP A 92 -4.15 16.18 -6.60
N LEU A 93 -3.88 16.40 -5.31
CA LEU A 93 -3.92 15.35 -4.30
C LEU A 93 -5.36 15.05 -3.89
N LYS A 94 -5.83 13.85 -4.22
CA LYS A 94 -7.20 13.38 -3.99
C LYS A 94 -7.22 12.14 -3.08
N GLY A 95 -8.42 11.75 -2.65
CA GLY A 95 -8.63 10.60 -1.76
C GLY A 95 -8.39 9.23 -2.38
N LEU A 96 -8.06 9.17 -3.67
CA LEU A 96 -7.69 7.96 -4.42
C LEU A 96 -6.45 8.24 -5.26
N SER A 97 -5.67 7.19 -5.56
CA SER A 97 -4.51 7.31 -6.43
C SER A 97 -4.88 7.85 -7.80
N ASP A 98 -4.07 8.77 -8.33
CA ASP A 98 -4.25 9.36 -9.67
C ASP A 98 -2.90 9.35 -10.41
N SER A 99 -2.82 8.62 -11.51
CA SER A 99 -1.60 8.44 -12.32
C SER A 99 -1.05 9.72 -12.98
N ARG A 100 -1.76 10.84 -12.85
CA ARG A 100 -1.24 12.16 -13.27
C ARG A 100 -0.21 12.72 -12.30
N ILE A 101 -0.14 12.17 -11.07
CA ILE A 101 0.84 12.56 -10.05
C ILE A 101 2.10 11.71 -10.24
N PRO A 102 3.27 12.30 -10.53
CA PRO A 102 4.53 11.56 -10.65
C PRO A 102 4.81 10.70 -9.42
N GLY A 103 5.11 9.42 -9.63
CA GLY A 103 5.30 8.43 -8.55
C GLY A 103 4.03 7.65 -8.17
N LEU A 104 2.87 7.96 -8.78
CA LEU A 104 1.68 7.11 -8.74
C LEU A 104 1.46 6.44 -10.09
N GLU A 105 1.50 5.12 -10.12
CA GLU A 105 1.52 4.34 -11.37
C GLU A 105 0.13 4.16 -11.98
N VAL A 106 -0.92 4.18 -11.16
CA VAL A 106 -2.29 3.91 -11.61
C VAL A 106 -3.29 4.85 -10.97
N THR A 107 -4.33 5.20 -11.70
CA THR A 107 -5.57 5.72 -11.14
C THR A 107 -6.36 4.53 -10.62
N SER A 108 -6.45 4.39 -9.30
CA SER A 108 -7.09 3.26 -8.63
C SER A 108 -8.25 3.71 -7.75
N GLY A 109 -9.14 2.76 -7.42
CA GLY A 109 -10.37 3.01 -6.65
C GLY A 109 -11.38 1.89 -6.92
N SER A 110 -11.39 1.37 -8.16
CA SER A 110 -12.06 0.12 -8.48
C SER A 110 -11.18 -1.04 -8.01
N LEU A 111 -11.57 -1.66 -6.89
CA LEU A 111 -10.79 -2.72 -6.25
C LEU A 111 -10.57 -3.91 -7.20
N GLY A 112 -9.43 -4.58 -7.06
CA GLY A 112 -9.02 -5.70 -7.90
C GLY A 112 -8.30 -5.32 -9.20
N HIS A 113 -8.43 -4.07 -9.69
CA HIS A 113 -7.88 -3.67 -10.99
C HIS A 113 -6.40 -3.29 -10.93
N GLY A 114 -5.95 -2.65 -9.85
CA GLY A 114 -4.55 -2.21 -9.72
C GLY A 114 -3.57 -3.37 -9.80
N PHE A 115 -3.90 -4.53 -9.23
CA PHE A 115 -3.06 -5.71 -9.32
C PHE A 115 -2.88 -6.18 -10.78
N SER A 116 -3.97 -6.21 -11.56
CA SER A 116 -3.91 -6.59 -12.98
C SER A 116 -3.05 -5.61 -13.80
N VAL A 117 -3.06 -4.31 -13.45
CA VAL A 117 -2.14 -3.33 -14.05
C VAL A 117 -0.69 -3.65 -13.68
N GLY A 118 -0.41 -3.96 -12.41
CA GLY A 118 0.93 -4.39 -11.95
C GLY A 118 1.43 -5.63 -12.69
N VAL A 119 0.57 -6.62 -12.94
CA VAL A 119 0.88 -7.80 -13.76
C VAL A 119 1.26 -7.38 -15.18
N GLY A 120 0.50 -6.46 -15.79
CA GLY A 120 0.81 -5.94 -17.14
C GLY A 120 2.16 -5.22 -17.20
N VAL A 121 2.46 -4.39 -16.21
CA VAL A 121 3.76 -3.68 -16.09
C VAL A 121 4.90 -4.69 -15.94
N ALA A 122 4.78 -5.67 -15.05
CA ALA A 122 5.79 -6.71 -14.84
C ALA A 122 6.05 -7.53 -16.11
N MET A 123 4.98 -7.87 -16.87
CA MET A 123 5.11 -8.51 -18.17
C MET A 123 5.89 -7.66 -19.19
N GLY A 124 5.55 -6.37 -19.23
CA GLY A 124 6.23 -5.42 -20.13
C GLY A 124 7.72 -5.34 -19.84
N ILE A 125 8.09 -5.14 -18.58
CA ILE A 125 9.48 -5.07 -18.11
C ILE A 125 10.22 -6.37 -18.49
N LYS A 126 9.65 -7.52 -18.17
CA LYS A 126 10.25 -8.83 -18.48
C LYS A 126 10.44 -9.04 -19.98
N ARG A 127 9.51 -8.60 -20.82
CA ARG A 127 9.64 -8.68 -22.29
C ARG A 127 10.74 -7.77 -22.86
N LEU A 128 11.00 -6.66 -22.19
CA LEU A 128 12.08 -5.74 -22.55
C LEU A 128 13.44 -6.23 -22.08
N GLY A 129 13.51 -7.32 -21.29
CA GLY A 129 14.75 -7.81 -20.71
C GLY A 129 15.32 -6.86 -19.65
N ALA A 130 14.46 -6.11 -18.99
CA ALA A 130 14.82 -5.13 -17.96
C ALA A 130 14.64 -5.73 -16.55
N ASP A 131 15.28 -5.11 -15.54
CA ASP A 131 15.42 -5.69 -14.20
C ASP A 131 14.55 -5.02 -13.13
N GLN A 132 13.70 -4.05 -13.53
CA GLN A 132 12.85 -3.33 -12.59
C GLN A 132 11.86 -4.29 -11.90
N LYS A 133 11.62 -4.01 -10.64
CA LYS A 133 10.64 -4.71 -9.82
C LYS A 133 9.30 -3.99 -9.79
N VAL A 134 8.24 -4.77 -9.66
CA VAL A 134 6.88 -4.26 -9.51
C VAL A 134 6.32 -4.73 -8.18
N TYR A 135 5.96 -3.79 -7.34
CA TYR A 135 5.29 -4.03 -6.06
C TYR A 135 3.83 -3.61 -6.19
N THR A 136 2.92 -4.49 -5.83
CA THR A 136 1.49 -4.17 -5.82
C THR A 136 0.91 -4.42 -4.43
N ILE A 137 0.33 -3.39 -3.81
CA ILE A 137 -0.30 -3.50 -2.50
C ILE A 137 -1.82 -3.59 -2.69
N VAL A 138 -2.41 -4.66 -2.19
CA VAL A 138 -3.85 -4.91 -2.15
C VAL A 138 -4.35 -5.00 -0.70
N GLY A 139 -5.62 -4.76 -0.46
CA GLY A 139 -6.26 -5.08 0.82
C GLY A 139 -6.77 -6.52 0.85
N ASP A 140 -6.93 -7.10 2.05
CA ASP A 140 -7.54 -8.44 2.18
C ASP A 140 -9.00 -8.47 1.70
N GLY A 141 -9.81 -7.45 1.97
CA GLY A 141 -11.14 -7.32 1.38
C GLY A 141 -11.13 -7.23 -0.14
N GLU A 142 -10.09 -6.64 -0.74
CA GLU A 142 -9.88 -6.59 -2.18
C GLU A 142 -9.58 -7.97 -2.79
N MET A 143 -9.03 -8.90 -2.00
CA MET A 143 -8.79 -10.27 -2.45
C MET A 143 -10.09 -11.04 -2.78
N ASN A 144 -11.26 -10.51 -2.44
CA ASN A 144 -12.55 -11.06 -2.86
C ASN A 144 -12.91 -10.73 -4.32
N GLU A 145 -12.17 -9.82 -4.96
CA GLU A 145 -12.40 -9.45 -6.35
C GLU A 145 -11.81 -10.49 -7.32
N GLY A 146 -12.62 -10.92 -8.31
CA GLY A 146 -12.21 -11.90 -9.31
C GLY A 146 -10.92 -11.56 -10.07
N PRO A 147 -10.72 -10.29 -10.52
CA PRO A 147 -9.51 -9.88 -11.24
C PRO A 147 -8.19 -10.12 -10.50
N ILE A 148 -8.20 -10.20 -9.16
CA ILE A 148 -7.00 -10.58 -8.40
C ILE A 148 -6.57 -12.00 -8.74
N TRP A 149 -7.51 -12.94 -8.72
CA TRP A 149 -7.23 -14.35 -8.99
C TRP A 149 -6.92 -14.62 -10.46
N GLU A 150 -7.60 -13.92 -11.37
CA GLU A 150 -7.29 -13.95 -12.80
C GLU A 150 -5.89 -13.42 -13.07
N GLY A 151 -5.52 -12.29 -12.45
CA GLY A 151 -4.17 -11.73 -12.51
C GLY A 151 -3.12 -12.68 -11.92
N ALA A 152 -3.44 -13.40 -10.82
CA ALA A 152 -2.55 -14.37 -10.22
C ALA A 152 -2.27 -15.55 -11.15
N LEU A 153 -3.28 -16.08 -11.87
CA LEU A 153 -3.08 -17.10 -12.89
C LEU A 153 -2.14 -16.64 -14.00
N VAL A 154 -2.32 -15.41 -14.50
CA VAL A 154 -1.48 -14.84 -15.55
C VAL A 154 -0.04 -14.64 -15.04
N ALA A 155 0.13 -14.10 -13.84
CA ALA A 155 1.44 -13.86 -13.24
C ALA A 155 2.24 -15.17 -13.10
N ALA A 156 1.62 -16.21 -12.57
CA ALA A 156 2.24 -17.53 -12.41
C ALA A 156 2.57 -18.18 -13.75
N HIS A 157 1.62 -18.16 -14.71
CA HIS A 157 1.82 -18.73 -16.06
C HIS A 157 3.04 -18.10 -16.76
N HIS A 158 3.18 -16.77 -16.67
CA HIS A 158 4.29 -16.05 -17.28
C HIS A 158 5.55 -15.98 -16.41
N ARG A 159 5.51 -16.64 -15.23
CA ARG A 159 6.63 -16.66 -14.28
C ARG A 159 7.17 -15.26 -14.02
N LEU A 160 6.31 -14.34 -13.61
CA LEU A 160 6.68 -12.95 -13.36
C LEU A 160 7.45 -12.83 -12.05
N ASP A 161 8.70 -13.27 -12.07
CA ASP A 161 9.61 -13.26 -10.93
C ASP A 161 10.03 -11.86 -10.49
N ASN A 162 9.72 -10.85 -11.30
CA ASN A 162 9.86 -9.42 -10.99
C ASN A 162 8.60 -8.79 -10.37
N LEU A 163 7.56 -9.58 -10.05
CA LEU A 163 6.31 -9.12 -9.43
C LEU A 163 6.20 -9.55 -7.97
N MET A 164 5.91 -8.58 -7.10
CA MET A 164 5.60 -8.78 -5.68
C MET A 164 4.15 -8.34 -5.41
N LEU A 165 3.29 -9.26 -5.00
CA LEU A 165 1.99 -8.98 -4.42
C LEU A 165 2.13 -8.82 -2.90
N ILE A 166 1.74 -7.69 -2.35
CA ILE A 166 1.72 -7.45 -0.91
C ILE A 166 0.26 -7.34 -0.48
N VAL A 167 -0.17 -8.21 0.43
CA VAL A 167 -1.53 -8.19 0.97
C VAL A 167 -1.52 -7.52 2.35
N ASP A 168 -2.17 -6.37 2.47
CA ASP A 168 -2.51 -5.73 3.74
C ASP A 168 -3.64 -6.52 4.39
N LYS A 169 -3.26 -7.53 5.20
CA LYS A 169 -4.20 -8.41 5.90
C LYS A 169 -4.59 -7.81 7.24
N ASN A 170 -5.44 -6.80 7.19
CA ASN A 170 -5.92 -6.08 8.37
C ASN A 170 -7.22 -6.63 8.97
N GLY A 171 -7.85 -7.62 8.36
CA GLY A 171 -9.05 -8.29 8.83
C GLY A 171 -10.36 -7.56 8.57
N PHE A 172 -10.35 -6.43 7.83
CA PHE A 172 -11.54 -5.62 7.61
C PHE A 172 -11.73 -5.19 6.17
N GLN A 173 -12.99 -5.15 5.76
CA GLN A 173 -13.45 -4.46 4.56
C GLN A 173 -14.52 -3.41 4.94
N ALA A 174 -15.09 -2.71 3.95
CA ALA A 174 -16.03 -1.61 4.22
C ALA A 174 -17.24 -2.03 5.06
N MET A 175 -17.77 -3.24 4.84
CA MET A 175 -19.03 -3.72 5.44
C MET A 175 -18.86 -4.51 6.74
N GLY A 176 -17.63 -4.83 7.15
CA GLY A 176 -17.39 -5.63 8.35
C GLY A 176 -16.02 -6.31 8.34
N THR A 177 -15.86 -7.34 9.16
CA THR A 177 -14.66 -8.17 9.11
C THR A 177 -14.63 -9.00 7.82
N THR A 178 -13.43 -9.31 7.34
CA THR A 178 -13.30 -10.16 6.14
C THR A 178 -13.91 -11.53 6.34
N ASP A 179 -13.86 -12.07 7.55
CA ASP A 179 -14.43 -13.40 7.85
C ASP A 179 -15.96 -13.40 7.88
N ASP A 180 -16.58 -12.33 8.37
CA ASP A 180 -18.05 -12.23 8.43
C ASP A 180 -18.66 -11.92 7.05
N VAL A 181 -17.97 -11.14 6.22
CA VAL A 181 -18.51 -10.74 4.92
C VAL A 181 -18.28 -11.83 3.86
N LEU A 182 -17.02 -12.24 3.65
CA LEU A 182 -16.64 -13.33 2.76
C LEU A 182 -15.23 -13.81 3.12
N SER A 183 -15.15 -14.90 3.89
CA SER A 183 -13.88 -15.39 4.39
C SER A 183 -12.93 -15.85 3.28
N LEU A 184 -11.69 -15.42 3.39
CA LEU A 184 -10.61 -15.82 2.48
C LEU A 184 -10.00 -17.18 2.84
N GLY A 185 -10.30 -17.71 4.03
CA GLY A 185 -9.68 -18.94 4.54
C GLY A 185 -8.15 -18.83 4.61
N ASP A 186 -7.45 -19.91 4.29
CA ASP A 186 -5.98 -19.88 4.23
C ASP A 186 -5.49 -19.21 2.92
N LEU A 187 -5.24 -17.91 3.02
CA LEU A 187 -4.80 -17.09 1.90
C LEU A 187 -3.41 -17.49 1.40
N ALA A 188 -2.51 -17.90 2.31
CA ALA A 188 -1.17 -18.33 1.94
C ALA A 188 -1.21 -19.62 1.10
N ALA A 189 -1.98 -20.61 1.54
CA ALA A 189 -2.17 -21.85 0.77
C ALA A 189 -2.83 -21.57 -0.59
N LYS A 190 -3.79 -20.66 -0.67
CA LYS A 190 -4.42 -20.28 -1.94
C LYS A 190 -3.41 -19.66 -2.89
N LEU A 191 -2.66 -18.64 -2.49
CA LEU A 191 -1.66 -18.01 -3.36
C LEU A 191 -0.54 -18.99 -3.76
N ALA A 192 -0.10 -19.85 -2.84
CA ALA A 192 0.84 -20.93 -3.17
C ALA A 192 0.29 -21.89 -4.22
N SER A 193 -1.01 -22.26 -4.13
CA SER A 193 -1.66 -23.12 -5.13
C SER A 193 -1.78 -22.46 -6.50
N PHE A 194 -1.79 -21.12 -6.57
CA PHE A 194 -1.70 -20.34 -7.81
C PHE A 194 -0.27 -20.22 -8.34
N GLY A 195 0.73 -20.73 -7.61
CA GLY A 195 2.15 -20.74 -8.05
C GLY A 195 2.97 -19.54 -7.59
N PHE A 196 2.59 -18.89 -6.48
CA PHE A 196 3.39 -17.84 -5.85
C PHE A 196 4.32 -18.42 -4.79
N ASP A 197 5.50 -17.81 -4.65
CA ASP A 197 6.30 -17.94 -3.44
C ASP A 197 5.71 -17.04 -2.36
N VAL A 198 5.29 -17.61 -1.24
CA VAL A 198 4.51 -16.88 -0.23
C VAL A 198 5.25 -16.83 1.10
N VAL A 199 5.28 -15.65 1.72
CA VAL A 199 5.76 -15.43 3.09
C VAL A 199 4.73 -14.63 3.88
N ASN A 200 4.56 -14.96 5.16
CA ASN A 200 3.79 -14.17 6.11
C ASN A 200 4.76 -13.36 7.00
N ALA A 201 4.39 -12.11 7.32
CA ALA A 201 5.14 -11.29 8.26
C ALA A 201 4.20 -10.42 9.10
N ASP A 202 4.68 -9.99 10.27
CA ASP A 202 4.06 -8.88 11.00
C ASP A 202 4.24 -7.60 10.17
N GLY A 203 3.13 -7.01 9.74
CA GLY A 203 3.10 -5.82 8.88
C GLY A 203 3.40 -4.51 9.62
N HIS A 204 3.67 -4.57 10.94
CA HIS A 204 4.09 -3.44 11.76
C HIS A 204 5.50 -3.59 12.32
N ASP A 205 6.17 -4.73 12.09
CA ASP A 205 7.58 -4.93 12.38
C ASP A 205 8.40 -4.67 11.10
N GLU A 206 9.05 -3.50 11.03
CA GLU A 206 9.85 -3.10 9.87
C GLU A 206 10.99 -4.08 9.55
N LEU A 207 11.59 -4.71 10.58
CA LEU A 207 12.64 -5.71 10.37
C LEU A 207 12.08 -7.02 9.81
N ALA A 208 10.89 -7.44 10.26
CA ALA A 208 10.22 -8.61 9.73
C ALA A 208 9.79 -8.39 8.26
N ILE A 209 9.28 -7.19 7.93
CA ILE A 209 8.93 -6.82 6.56
C ILE A 209 10.18 -6.85 5.66
N ASP A 210 11.26 -6.17 6.05
CA ASP A 210 12.51 -6.12 5.26
C ASP A 210 13.07 -7.53 5.04
N SER A 211 13.14 -8.33 6.09
CA SER A 211 13.64 -9.71 6.02
C SER A 211 12.80 -10.58 5.09
N ALA A 212 11.47 -10.48 5.16
CA ALA A 212 10.55 -11.23 4.29
C ALA A 212 10.70 -10.82 2.82
N LEU A 213 10.77 -9.52 2.54
CA LEU A 213 10.97 -9.01 1.17
C LEU A 213 12.32 -9.46 0.60
N ARG A 214 13.40 -9.36 1.38
CA ARG A 214 14.73 -9.85 0.95
C ARG A 214 14.74 -11.36 0.72
N ALA A 215 14.12 -12.15 1.59
CA ALA A 215 14.02 -13.60 1.43
C ALA A 215 13.28 -13.97 0.14
N LEU A 216 12.16 -13.30 -0.17
CA LEU A 216 11.39 -13.53 -1.38
C LEU A 216 12.19 -13.15 -2.66
N TRP A 217 12.90 -12.02 -2.66
CA TRP A 217 13.69 -11.61 -3.82
C TRP A 217 14.94 -12.48 -4.04
N ASN A 218 15.51 -13.02 -2.99
CA ASN A 218 16.78 -13.76 -3.06
C ASN A 218 16.60 -15.28 -3.09
N ASN A 219 15.39 -15.81 -3.20
CA ASN A 219 15.13 -17.26 -3.17
C ASN A 219 15.51 -18.00 -4.46
N GLY A 220 15.90 -17.27 -5.52
CA GLY A 220 16.29 -17.85 -6.81
C GLY A 220 15.13 -18.47 -7.62
N SER A 221 13.91 -18.35 -7.15
CA SER A 221 12.71 -18.86 -7.83
C SER A 221 12.30 -17.95 -8.99
N SER A 222 11.80 -18.57 -10.06
CA SER A 222 11.20 -17.88 -11.20
C SER A 222 9.70 -17.57 -11.02
N GLN A 223 9.15 -17.82 -9.83
CA GLN A 223 7.73 -17.58 -9.56
C GLN A 223 7.47 -16.13 -9.13
N PRO A 224 6.24 -15.61 -9.34
CA PRO A 224 5.84 -14.36 -8.69
C PRO A 224 5.83 -14.53 -7.16
N LYS A 225 6.00 -13.42 -6.45
CA LYS A 225 6.15 -13.40 -4.99
C LYS A 225 4.92 -12.83 -4.32
N ALA A 226 4.62 -13.30 -3.11
CA ALA A 226 3.57 -12.74 -2.29
C ALA A 226 4.01 -12.57 -0.82
N LEU A 227 3.86 -11.38 -0.29
CA LEU A 227 3.98 -11.08 1.13
C LEU A 227 2.57 -10.89 1.71
N ILE A 228 2.18 -11.71 2.67
CA ILE A 228 0.98 -11.49 3.47
C ILE A 228 1.40 -10.76 4.74
N ALA A 229 1.15 -9.48 4.79
CA ALA A 229 1.46 -8.63 5.92
C ALA A 229 0.25 -8.59 6.89
N HIS A 230 0.42 -9.16 8.08
CA HIS A 230 -0.58 -9.09 9.13
C HIS A 230 -0.53 -7.73 9.78
N THR A 231 -1.56 -6.93 9.57
CA THR A 231 -1.63 -5.54 10.01
C THR A 231 -2.84 -5.28 10.89
N ILE A 232 -2.88 -4.10 11.48
CA ILE A 232 -4.01 -3.59 12.27
C ILE A 232 -4.54 -2.35 11.57
N LYS A 233 -5.82 -2.38 11.16
CA LYS A 233 -6.50 -1.20 10.64
C LYS A 233 -6.51 -0.09 11.69
N GLY A 234 -6.05 1.11 11.32
CA GLY A 234 -5.98 2.23 12.28
C GLY A 234 -4.78 2.23 13.22
N LYS A 235 -3.75 1.43 12.95
CA LYS A 235 -2.55 1.25 13.77
C LYS A 235 -1.94 2.56 14.27
N GLY A 236 -1.64 2.62 15.58
CA GLY A 236 -0.95 3.73 16.23
C GLY A 236 -1.87 4.79 16.85
N VAL A 237 -3.19 4.66 16.70
CA VAL A 237 -4.19 5.50 17.37
C VAL A 237 -5.25 4.60 18.02
N SER A 238 -5.28 4.56 19.33
CA SER A 238 -6.00 3.56 20.13
C SER A 238 -7.50 3.46 19.80
N PHE A 239 -8.16 4.59 19.56
CA PHE A 239 -9.58 4.64 19.23
C PHE A 239 -9.88 4.31 17.74
N MET A 240 -8.86 4.15 16.91
CA MET A 240 -8.98 3.74 15.51
C MET A 240 -8.62 2.27 15.29
N GLU A 241 -7.76 1.69 16.15
CA GLU A 241 -7.27 0.32 15.99
C GLU A 241 -8.42 -0.69 16.00
N ALA A 242 -8.47 -1.51 14.94
CA ALA A 242 -9.45 -2.57 14.75
C ALA A 242 -10.93 -2.12 14.83
N ASP A 243 -11.21 -0.83 14.63
CA ASP A 243 -12.56 -0.28 14.59
C ASP A 243 -12.98 0.06 13.16
N ASN A 244 -13.93 -0.72 12.61
CA ASN A 244 -14.38 -0.54 11.23
C ASN A 244 -15.13 0.77 10.98
N ARG A 245 -15.63 1.45 12.01
CA ARG A 245 -16.26 2.79 11.86
C ARG A 245 -15.29 3.77 11.20
N TRP A 246 -13.99 3.65 11.48
CA TRP A 246 -12.94 4.49 10.89
C TRP A 246 -12.63 4.21 9.41
N HIS A 247 -13.37 3.29 8.80
CA HIS A 247 -13.34 3.18 7.34
C HIS A 247 -13.93 4.42 6.67
N TYR A 248 -15.01 5.00 7.25
CA TYR A 248 -15.74 6.14 6.69
C TYR A 248 -15.87 7.35 7.64
N THR A 249 -15.28 7.30 8.82
CA THR A 249 -15.35 8.42 9.78
C THR A 249 -14.35 9.52 9.40
N ARG A 250 -14.80 10.76 9.51
CA ARG A 250 -13.94 11.95 9.38
C ARG A 250 -13.43 12.38 10.74
N LEU A 251 -12.22 12.96 10.76
CA LEU A 251 -11.69 13.61 11.95
C LEU A 251 -12.46 14.90 12.25
N ASN A 252 -12.69 15.16 13.53
CA ASN A 252 -13.04 16.47 14.08
C ASN A 252 -11.83 17.01 14.85
N GLU A 253 -11.92 18.25 15.35
CA GLU A 253 -10.82 18.91 16.07
C GLU A 253 -10.36 18.11 17.30
N GLN A 254 -11.27 17.53 18.06
CA GLN A 254 -10.95 16.74 19.23
C GLN A 254 -10.22 15.43 18.84
N THR A 255 -10.79 14.65 17.95
CA THR A 255 -10.19 13.37 17.52
C THR A 255 -8.87 13.56 16.77
N PHE A 256 -8.71 14.68 16.07
CA PHE A 256 -7.44 15.05 15.45
C PHE A 256 -6.35 15.34 16.47
N ALA A 257 -6.67 16.17 17.51
CA ALA A 257 -5.73 16.50 18.57
C ALA A 257 -5.35 15.26 19.40
N GLU A 258 -6.34 14.42 19.76
CA GLU A 258 -6.11 13.17 20.49
C GLU A 258 -5.20 12.22 19.70
N ALA A 259 -5.44 12.04 18.39
CA ALA A 259 -4.62 11.18 17.54
C ALA A 259 -3.17 11.68 17.43
N LEU A 260 -2.96 13.00 17.29
CA LEU A 260 -1.61 13.58 17.27
C LEU A 260 -0.88 13.38 18.60
N ALA A 261 -1.59 13.54 19.73
CA ALA A 261 -1.02 13.32 21.07
C ALA A 261 -0.57 11.87 21.26
N GLU A 262 -1.38 10.88 20.84
CA GLU A 262 -0.99 9.46 20.91
C GLU A 262 0.26 9.14 20.06
N LEU A 263 0.45 9.84 18.94
CA LEU A 263 1.62 9.69 18.08
C LEU A 263 2.86 10.46 18.60
N GLY A 264 2.75 11.19 19.73
CA GLY A 264 3.85 12.02 20.26
C GLY A 264 4.22 13.20 19.36
N GLN A 265 3.27 13.74 18.61
CA GLN A 265 3.45 14.80 17.61
C GLN A 265 2.70 16.11 17.98
N VAL A 266 2.64 16.43 19.27
CA VAL A 266 2.03 17.67 19.81
C VAL A 266 3.00 18.83 19.73
#